data_16d246f025b411a850ed73afe7c06985
#
_entry.id   16d246f025b411a850ed73afe7c06985
#
_cell.length_a   1.000
_cell.length_b   1.000
_cell.length_c   1.000
_cell.angle_alpha   90.00
_cell.angle_beta   90.00
_cell.angle_gamma   90.00
#
_symmetry.space_group_name_H-M   'P 1'
#
loop_
_entity.id
_entity.type
_entity.pdbx_description
1 polymer ?
#
loop_
_entity_poly.entity_id
_entity_poly.type
_entity_poly.pdbx_seq_one_letter_code
_entity_poly.pdbx_strand_id
1 'polypeptide(L)'
;MRPARAASPASRGGWALYELYRAASRAAAPGVLLWRRLQGLEHPTRWPERLGRPSAARPRPGSPLVWFHAVSLGEGMAALPVVRHCVRLHPDLPVLLTTTTLSSFEVIKDLLPDGVIYQFAPLDCPNAIDSFIGYWKPSLVLLLESELWPNLIMSAATKGIAVALLNARLSLKSFNHWSMPVGFPLVALMLSKLSLVVPLSTIQAVRFQLLHTPPGIIHFAGDLKYAVGDVHAGENQVNEINDLQQQFSNRPLWMAASIHRGEEEVILRVHDELVKMYPALLLILVPRHPEDCKNIFLALKKEKVNFVLRSTREVVSSTTRVYMVDTLGELRMLYRVTPVAVIGGSFLPGLAGHNISEAAAAGCAVVTGPHVGHFYHMLVEMWQINPLAVKQVSGEFELLQTLKELLGDASTLGARQRAAKNAFSIMSDGVVNRVWNLVSRFAIDFQTDTWNS
;
A
#
# COMPACT_ATOMS: atom_id res chain seq x y z
N MET A 1 -22.09 -28.09 -23.64
CA MET A 1 -20.71 -28.56 -23.81
C MET A 1 -20.02 -27.66 -24.83
N ARG A 2 -19.10 -26.80 -24.42
CA ARG A 2 -18.20 -26.07 -25.34
C ARG A 2 -17.08 -27.01 -25.73
N PRO A 3 -16.71 -27.14 -27.04
CA PRO A 3 -15.62 -27.99 -27.45
C PRO A 3 -14.31 -27.52 -26.82
N ALA A 4 -13.53 -28.47 -26.28
CA ALA A 4 -12.20 -28.20 -25.73
C ALA A 4 -11.33 -27.61 -26.86
N ARG A 5 -11.05 -26.30 -26.79
CA ARG A 5 -10.08 -25.64 -27.66
C ARG A 5 -8.72 -26.29 -27.42
N ALA A 6 -8.13 -26.84 -28.46
CA ALA A 6 -6.75 -27.35 -28.44
C ALA A 6 -5.83 -26.26 -27.88
N ALA A 7 -5.06 -26.61 -26.85
CA ALA A 7 -4.15 -25.68 -26.20
C ALA A 7 -3.15 -25.12 -27.24
N SER A 8 -3.06 -23.79 -27.33
CA SER A 8 -2.08 -23.14 -28.23
C SER A 8 -0.64 -23.50 -27.79
N PRO A 9 0.36 -23.46 -28.72
CA PRO A 9 1.76 -23.74 -28.36
C PRO A 9 2.27 -22.92 -27.16
N ALA A 10 1.85 -21.67 -27.04
CA ALA A 10 2.15 -20.81 -25.89
C ALA A 10 1.58 -21.36 -24.58
N SER A 11 0.43 -22.04 -24.59
CA SER A 11 -0.15 -22.66 -23.40
C SER A 11 0.60 -23.91 -22.95
N ARG A 12 1.18 -24.71 -23.89
CA ARG A 12 2.00 -25.90 -23.54
C ARG A 12 3.30 -25.48 -22.83
N GLY A 13 3.99 -24.46 -23.32
CA GLY A 13 5.18 -23.91 -22.67
C GLY A 13 4.90 -23.38 -21.26
N GLY A 14 3.78 -22.67 -21.10
CA GLY A 14 3.32 -22.16 -19.80
C GLY A 14 3.05 -23.27 -18.78
N TRP A 15 2.40 -24.36 -19.19
CA TRP A 15 2.17 -25.52 -18.33
C TRP A 15 3.47 -26.24 -17.94
N ALA A 16 4.41 -26.43 -18.86
CA ALA A 16 5.70 -27.04 -18.56
C ALA A 16 6.49 -26.20 -17.52
N LEU A 17 6.51 -24.87 -17.69
CA LEU A 17 7.15 -23.96 -16.74
C LEU A 17 6.43 -23.95 -15.39
N TYR A 18 5.11 -24.02 -15.38
CA TYR A 18 4.34 -24.14 -14.13
C TYR A 18 4.69 -25.43 -13.38
N GLU A 19 4.76 -26.58 -14.04
CA GLU A 19 5.13 -27.84 -13.38
C GLU A 19 6.57 -27.79 -12.84
N LEU A 20 7.50 -27.16 -13.56
CA LEU A 20 8.85 -26.93 -13.09
C LEU A 20 8.85 -26.04 -11.82
N TYR A 21 8.13 -24.91 -11.86
CA TYR A 21 7.97 -24.02 -10.70
C TYR A 21 7.36 -24.74 -9.52
N ARG A 22 6.31 -25.54 -9.77
CA ARG A 22 5.61 -26.35 -8.75
C ARG A 22 6.54 -27.35 -8.08
N ALA A 23 7.38 -28.02 -8.83
CA ALA A 23 8.38 -28.97 -8.29
C ALA A 23 9.47 -28.21 -7.49
N ALA A 24 10.01 -27.14 -8.06
CA ALA A 24 11.04 -26.33 -7.43
C ALA A 24 10.56 -25.67 -6.12
N SER A 25 9.37 -25.06 -6.12
CA SER A 25 8.79 -24.43 -4.93
C SER A 25 8.48 -25.46 -3.82
N ARG A 26 8.05 -26.69 -4.19
CA ARG A 26 7.86 -27.77 -3.23
C ARG A 26 9.17 -28.15 -2.54
N ALA A 27 10.25 -28.29 -3.31
CA ALA A 27 11.56 -28.65 -2.78
C ALA A 27 12.18 -27.53 -1.93
N ALA A 28 12.01 -26.27 -2.34
CA ALA A 28 12.59 -25.11 -1.67
C ALA A 28 11.84 -24.69 -0.38
N ALA A 29 10.55 -24.97 -0.27
CA ALA A 29 9.70 -24.47 0.81
C ALA A 29 10.22 -24.75 2.24
N PRO A 30 10.73 -25.93 2.60
CA PRO A 30 11.26 -26.17 3.93
C PRO A 30 12.47 -25.28 4.26
N GLY A 31 13.40 -25.15 3.30
CA GLY A 31 14.59 -24.31 3.45
C GLY A 31 14.24 -22.83 3.57
N VAL A 32 13.31 -22.35 2.74
CA VAL A 32 12.80 -20.97 2.82
C VAL A 32 12.17 -20.69 4.17
N LEU A 33 11.31 -21.58 4.68
CA LEU A 33 10.67 -21.41 5.97
C LEU A 33 11.69 -21.42 7.13
N LEU A 34 12.66 -22.31 7.09
CA LEU A 34 13.73 -22.36 8.10
C LEU A 34 14.54 -21.06 8.10
N TRP A 35 14.97 -20.62 6.92
CA TRP A 35 15.70 -19.35 6.76
C TRP A 35 14.91 -18.16 7.31
N ARG A 36 13.62 -18.03 6.95
CA ARG A 36 12.75 -16.95 7.44
C ARG A 36 12.62 -16.97 8.97
N ARG A 37 12.53 -18.16 9.58
CA ARG A 37 12.49 -18.30 11.05
C ARG A 37 13.81 -17.88 11.69
N LEU A 38 14.95 -18.27 11.12
CA LEU A 38 16.26 -17.87 11.63
C LEU A 38 16.51 -16.36 11.53
N GLN A 39 15.93 -15.72 10.52
CA GLN A 39 15.98 -14.25 10.35
C GLN A 39 14.94 -13.49 11.21
N GLY A 40 14.15 -14.18 12.03
CA GLY A 40 13.11 -13.52 12.83
C GLY A 40 11.95 -12.92 12.02
N LEU A 41 11.77 -13.35 10.77
CA LEU A 41 10.72 -12.84 9.86
C LEU A 41 9.37 -13.54 10.08
N GLU A 42 9.30 -14.53 10.96
CA GLU A 42 8.08 -15.29 11.24
C GLU A 42 7.60 -15.07 12.67
N HIS A 43 6.28 -15.05 12.82
CA HIS A 43 5.66 -14.96 14.15
C HIS A 43 6.00 -16.20 15.00
N PRO A 44 6.38 -16.05 16.27
CA PRO A 44 6.87 -17.17 17.10
C PRO A 44 5.93 -18.37 17.17
N THR A 45 4.62 -18.13 17.26
CA THR A 45 3.61 -19.20 17.42
C THR A 45 2.76 -19.44 16.16
N ARG A 46 2.62 -18.44 15.27
CA ARG A 46 1.73 -18.52 14.10
C ARG A 46 2.43 -18.91 12.78
N TRP A 47 3.74 -19.20 12.80
CA TRP A 47 4.48 -19.67 11.63
C TRP A 47 3.87 -20.90 10.91
N PRO A 48 3.10 -21.83 11.60
CA PRO A 48 2.49 -22.97 10.90
C PRO A 48 1.45 -22.55 9.83
N GLU A 49 0.91 -21.32 9.91
CA GLU A 49 0.01 -20.77 8.90
C GLU A 49 0.69 -20.70 7.53
N ARG A 50 2.03 -20.53 7.47
CA ARG A 50 2.82 -20.58 6.23
C ARG A 50 2.75 -21.93 5.52
N LEU A 51 2.43 -23.00 6.24
CA LEU A 51 2.20 -24.33 5.69
C LEU A 51 0.73 -24.58 5.32
N GLY A 52 -0.09 -23.53 5.31
CA GLY A 52 -1.52 -23.61 5.04
C GLY A 52 -2.37 -24.13 6.20
N ARG A 53 -1.78 -24.25 7.42
CA ARG A 53 -2.54 -24.67 8.60
C ARG A 53 -3.39 -23.52 9.12
N PRO A 54 -4.69 -23.75 9.41
CA PRO A 54 -5.54 -22.69 9.93
C PRO A 54 -5.20 -22.36 11.39
N SER A 55 -5.31 -21.10 11.76
CA SER A 55 -5.23 -20.62 13.14
C SER A 55 -6.60 -20.30 13.76
N ALA A 56 -7.65 -20.38 12.96
CA ALA A 56 -9.03 -20.15 13.39
C ALA A 56 -9.97 -21.18 12.77
N ALA A 57 -11.09 -21.41 13.43
CA ALA A 57 -12.16 -22.22 12.87
C ALA A 57 -12.80 -21.52 11.69
N ARG A 58 -13.11 -22.27 10.62
CA ARG A 58 -13.88 -21.75 9.50
C ARG A 58 -15.31 -21.45 9.95
N PRO A 59 -15.78 -20.20 9.89
CA PRO A 59 -17.17 -19.90 10.18
C PRO A 59 -18.08 -20.58 9.15
N ARG A 60 -19.23 -21.07 9.61
CA ARG A 60 -20.30 -21.63 8.77
C ARG A 60 -19.78 -22.59 7.68
N PRO A 61 -19.52 -23.87 7.99
CA PRO A 61 -19.11 -24.86 7.00
C PRO A 61 -20.07 -24.89 5.80
N GLY A 62 -19.52 -24.83 4.58
CA GLY A 62 -20.32 -24.84 3.35
C GLY A 62 -20.74 -23.46 2.81
N SER A 63 -20.67 -22.39 3.62
CA SER A 63 -20.97 -21.04 3.12
C SER A 63 -19.87 -20.51 2.18
N PRO A 64 -20.19 -19.60 1.24
CA PRO A 64 -19.18 -18.86 0.48
C PRO A 64 -18.21 -18.14 1.42
N LEU A 65 -16.95 -17.97 1.00
CA LEU A 65 -15.92 -17.21 1.70
C LEU A 65 -15.13 -16.37 0.71
N VAL A 66 -14.93 -15.09 1.03
CA VAL A 66 -14.07 -14.20 0.25
C VAL A 66 -12.70 -14.11 0.90
N TRP A 67 -11.66 -14.41 0.11
CA TRP A 67 -10.27 -14.32 0.55
C TRP A 67 -9.57 -13.12 -0.08
N PHE A 68 -9.19 -12.14 0.73
CA PHE A 68 -8.32 -11.04 0.37
C PHE A 68 -6.87 -11.42 0.66
N HIS A 69 -6.00 -11.29 -0.32
CA HIS A 69 -4.57 -11.56 -0.19
C HIS A 69 -3.75 -10.32 -0.52
N ALA A 70 -3.03 -9.83 0.47
CA ALA A 70 -2.07 -8.73 0.37
C ALA A 70 -0.73 -9.19 0.95
N VAL A 71 0.40 -8.66 0.45
CA VAL A 71 1.72 -9.06 0.95
C VAL A 71 2.25 -8.09 1.99
N SER A 72 2.16 -6.81 1.70
CA SER A 72 2.72 -5.72 2.50
C SER A 72 1.67 -4.95 3.31
N LEU A 73 2.14 -4.12 4.24
CA LEU A 73 1.28 -3.19 4.98
C LEU A 73 0.52 -2.25 4.03
N GLY A 74 1.19 -1.70 3.02
CA GLY A 74 0.56 -0.77 2.06
C GLY A 74 -0.57 -1.42 1.26
N GLU A 75 -0.40 -2.67 0.83
CA GLU A 75 -1.43 -3.45 0.15
C GLU A 75 -2.59 -3.81 1.08
N GLY A 76 -2.27 -4.24 2.31
CA GLY A 76 -3.28 -4.53 3.31
C GLY A 76 -4.13 -3.31 3.65
N MET A 77 -3.51 -2.14 3.79
CA MET A 77 -4.21 -0.87 3.98
C MET A 77 -5.10 -0.54 2.79
N ALA A 78 -4.64 -0.75 1.55
CA ALA A 78 -5.46 -0.54 0.35
C ALA A 78 -6.64 -1.52 0.26
N ALA A 79 -6.51 -2.74 0.82
CA ALA A 79 -7.59 -3.71 0.89
C ALA A 79 -8.69 -3.34 1.89
N LEU A 80 -8.35 -2.71 3.03
CA LEU A 80 -9.27 -2.45 4.14
C LEU A 80 -10.58 -1.75 3.74
N PRO A 81 -10.60 -0.71 2.90
CA PRO A 81 -11.86 -0.08 2.47
C PRO A 81 -12.79 -1.06 1.74
N VAL A 82 -12.24 -1.94 0.90
CA VAL A 82 -13.01 -2.96 0.18
C VAL A 82 -13.49 -4.06 1.13
N VAL A 83 -12.64 -4.49 2.08
CA VAL A 83 -13.01 -5.44 3.14
C VAL A 83 -14.18 -4.89 3.97
N ARG A 84 -14.09 -3.65 4.44
CA ARG A 84 -15.17 -2.98 5.20
C ARG A 84 -16.45 -2.86 4.39
N HIS A 85 -16.34 -2.53 3.12
CA HIS A 85 -17.47 -2.44 2.21
C HIS A 85 -18.12 -3.80 2.00
N CYS A 86 -17.34 -4.86 1.81
CA CYS A 86 -17.82 -6.24 1.69
C CYS A 86 -18.59 -6.68 2.95
N VAL A 87 -18.01 -6.49 4.14
CA VAL A 87 -18.65 -6.84 5.43
C VAL A 87 -19.94 -6.06 5.65
N ARG A 88 -19.98 -4.78 5.29
CA ARG A 88 -21.18 -3.94 5.44
C ARG A 88 -22.31 -4.37 4.51
N LEU A 89 -22.01 -4.74 3.26
CA LEU A 89 -23.01 -5.19 2.30
C LEU A 89 -23.47 -6.63 2.55
N HIS A 90 -22.55 -7.47 3.06
CA HIS A 90 -22.78 -8.89 3.27
C HIS A 90 -22.31 -9.29 4.68
N PRO A 91 -23.05 -8.93 5.76
CA PRO A 91 -22.64 -9.18 7.13
C PRO A 91 -22.48 -10.67 7.46
N ASP A 92 -23.19 -11.52 6.74
CA ASP A 92 -23.17 -12.97 6.92
C ASP A 92 -22.06 -13.69 6.14
N LEU A 93 -21.36 -12.98 5.24
CA LEU A 93 -20.32 -13.54 4.39
C LEU A 93 -18.98 -13.59 5.15
N PRO A 94 -18.40 -14.78 5.39
CA PRO A 94 -17.08 -14.88 5.96
C PRO A 94 -16.03 -14.23 5.07
N VAL A 95 -15.24 -13.36 5.67
CA VAL A 95 -14.11 -12.67 5.02
C VAL A 95 -12.82 -13.10 5.68
N LEU A 96 -11.85 -13.52 4.86
CA LEU A 96 -10.51 -13.86 5.26
C LEU A 96 -9.53 -12.86 4.66
N LEU A 97 -8.70 -12.22 5.48
CA LEU A 97 -7.59 -11.40 5.03
C LEU A 97 -6.26 -12.08 5.38
N THR A 98 -5.35 -12.15 4.41
CA THR A 98 -4.00 -12.65 4.65
C THR A 98 -2.95 -11.62 4.27
N THR A 99 -1.86 -11.55 5.08
CA THR A 99 -0.64 -10.80 4.72
C THR A 99 0.61 -11.63 4.98
N THR A 100 1.79 -11.12 4.54
CA THR A 100 3.05 -11.87 4.67
C THR A 100 4.01 -11.32 5.71
N THR A 101 3.90 -10.08 6.15
CA THR A 101 4.89 -9.47 7.06
C THR A 101 4.36 -9.33 8.48
N LEU A 102 5.26 -9.41 9.46
CA LEU A 102 4.92 -9.15 10.86
C LEU A 102 4.42 -7.71 11.07
N SER A 103 5.07 -6.75 10.43
CA SER A 103 4.66 -5.34 10.49
C SER A 103 3.25 -5.11 9.96
N SER A 104 2.84 -5.84 8.92
CA SER A 104 1.45 -5.79 8.43
C SER A 104 0.47 -6.34 9.46
N PHE A 105 0.82 -7.44 10.13
CA PHE A 105 -0.01 -8.03 11.17
C PHE A 105 -0.24 -7.06 12.33
N GLU A 106 0.84 -6.48 12.85
CA GLU A 106 0.77 -5.59 14.02
C GLU A 106 -0.12 -4.37 13.81
N VAL A 107 -0.20 -3.86 12.58
CA VAL A 107 -1.02 -2.68 12.26
C VAL A 107 -2.43 -3.07 11.83
N ILE A 108 -2.56 -4.08 10.97
CA ILE A 108 -3.85 -4.39 10.31
C ILE A 108 -4.81 -5.10 11.27
N LYS A 109 -4.32 -5.93 12.20
CA LYS A 109 -5.16 -6.68 13.14
C LYS A 109 -6.16 -5.80 13.90
N ASP A 110 -5.72 -4.60 14.29
CA ASP A 110 -6.51 -3.64 15.07
C ASP A 110 -7.42 -2.74 14.21
N LEU A 111 -7.31 -2.84 12.89
CA LEU A 111 -8.08 -2.06 11.91
C LEU A 111 -9.19 -2.87 11.22
N LEU A 112 -9.20 -4.19 11.43
CA LEU A 112 -10.18 -5.07 10.80
C LEU A 112 -11.57 -4.89 11.42
N PRO A 113 -12.64 -4.96 10.61
CA PRO A 113 -13.99 -5.10 11.14
C PRO A 113 -14.15 -6.40 11.95
N ASP A 114 -15.08 -6.35 12.90
CA ASP A 114 -15.47 -7.55 13.64
C ASP A 114 -15.90 -8.68 12.69
N GLY A 115 -15.52 -9.91 13.03
CA GLY A 115 -15.81 -11.10 12.24
C GLY A 115 -14.91 -11.37 11.04
N VAL A 116 -14.00 -10.45 10.67
CA VAL A 116 -12.99 -10.71 9.65
C VAL A 116 -11.88 -11.58 10.23
N ILE A 117 -11.60 -12.69 9.56
CA ILE A 117 -10.54 -13.61 9.96
C ILE A 117 -9.22 -13.10 9.41
N TYR A 118 -8.20 -12.99 10.28
CA TYR A 118 -6.84 -12.70 9.85
C TYR A 118 -5.96 -13.95 9.96
N GLN A 119 -5.22 -14.24 8.88
CA GLN A 119 -4.21 -15.30 8.87
C GLN A 119 -2.97 -14.84 8.08
N PHE A 120 -1.77 -15.35 8.45
CA PHE A 120 -0.61 -15.18 7.59
C PHE A 120 -0.78 -16.00 6.31
N ALA A 121 -0.37 -15.41 5.18
CA ALA A 121 -0.45 -16.06 3.88
C ALA A 121 0.39 -17.35 3.85
N PRO A 122 -0.10 -18.42 3.23
CA PRO A 122 0.69 -19.64 3.01
C PRO A 122 1.88 -19.33 2.08
N LEU A 123 2.96 -20.09 2.16
CA LEU A 123 4.01 -20.05 1.14
C LEU A 123 3.45 -20.52 -0.20
N ASP A 124 3.90 -19.90 -1.30
CA ASP A 124 3.46 -20.31 -2.64
C ASP A 124 4.12 -21.62 -3.08
N CYS A 125 3.84 -22.68 -2.35
CA CYS A 125 4.20 -24.04 -2.68
C CYS A 125 2.97 -24.94 -2.68
N PRO A 126 2.93 -26.01 -3.49
CA PRO A 126 1.72 -26.82 -3.70
C PRO A 126 1.06 -27.30 -2.41
N ASN A 127 1.87 -27.86 -1.49
CA ASN A 127 1.33 -28.45 -0.26
C ASN A 127 0.68 -27.41 0.65
N ALA A 128 1.28 -26.22 0.79
CA ALA A 128 0.74 -25.18 1.63
C ALA A 128 -0.52 -24.55 1.01
N ILE A 129 -0.49 -24.26 -0.28
CA ILE A 129 -1.64 -23.70 -1.02
C ILE A 129 -2.81 -24.69 -1.04
N ASP A 130 -2.56 -25.97 -1.35
CA ASP A 130 -3.61 -26.99 -1.41
C ASP A 130 -4.24 -27.25 -0.02
N SER A 131 -3.42 -27.27 1.06
CA SER A 131 -3.90 -27.33 2.44
C SER A 131 -4.77 -26.14 2.79
N PHE A 132 -4.30 -24.93 2.47
CA PHE A 132 -5.00 -23.68 2.75
C PHE A 132 -6.35 -23.60 2.02
N ILE A 133 -6.36 -23.79 0.70
CA ILE A 133 -7.59 -23.76 -0.10
C ILE A 133 -8.52 -24.92 0.29
N GLY A 134 -7.98 -26.09 0.61
CA GLY A 134 -8.75 -27.26 1.06
C GLY A 134 -9.50 -27.01 2.36
N TYR A 135 -8.91 -26.27 3.29
CA TYR A 135 -9.55 -25.91 4.55
C TYR A 135 -10.52 -24.73 4.40
N TRP A 136 -10.04 -23.60 3.87
CA TRP A 136 -10.83 -22.38 3.79
C TRP A 136 -11.90 -22.41 2.71
N LYS A 137 -11.72 -23.20 1.64
CA LYS A 137 -12.64 -23.34 0.50
C LYS A 137 -13.20 -21.99 0.06
N PRO A 138 -12.34 -21.01 -0.31
CA PRO A 138 -12.81 -19.71 -0.75
C PRO A 138 -13.63 -19.86 -2.04
N SER A 139 -14.68 -19.08 -2.19
CA SER A 139 -15.44 -18.94 -3.43
C SER A 139 -14.81 -17.90 -4.35
N LEU A 140 -14.09 -16.95 -3.78
CA LEU A 140 -13.45 -15.84 -4.46
C LEU A 140 -12.11 -15.50 -3.80
N VAL A 141 -11.08 -15.28 -4.61
CA VAL A 141 -9.77 -14.79 -4.18
C VAL A 141 -9.52 -13.42 -4.79
N LEU A 142 -9.24 -12.43 -3.96
CA LEU A 142 -8.92 -11.05 -4.33
C LEU A 142 -7.44 -10.78 -4.02
N LEU A 143 -6.60 -10.76 -5.05
CA LEU A 143 -5.18 -10.45 -4.96
C LEU A 143 -4.97 -8.94 -5.07
N LEU A 144 -4.05 -8.37 -4.30
CA LEU A 144 -3.75 -6.94 -4.32
C LEU A 144 -2.42 -6.65 -5.04
N GLU A 145 -2.41 -5.59 -5.84
CA GLU A 145 -1.26 -5.01 -6.55
C GLU A 145 -0.53 -5.99 -7.50
N SER A 146 0.65 -6.49 -7.12
CA SER A 146 1.53 -7.27 -8.02
C SER A 146 1.62 -8.75 -7.69
N GLU A 147 0.66 -9.28 -6.96
CA GLU A 147 0.71 -10.61 -6.39
C GLU A 147 0.33 -11.71 -7.40
N LEU A 148 1.27 -12.00 -8.28
CA LEU A 148 1.17 -13.09 -9.27
C LEU A 148 1.84 -14.36 -8.74
N TRP A 149 1.14 -15.09 -7.88
CA TRP A 149 1.61 -16.32 -7.24
C TRP A 149 1.19 -17.57 -8.03
N PRO A 150 2.14 -18.26 -8.70
CA PRO A 150 1.77 -19.32 -9.66
C PRO A 150 0.98 -20.46 -9.03
N ASN A 151 1.39 -21.00 -7.87
CA ASN A 151 0.65 -22.12 -7.27
C ASN A 151 -0.73 -21.68 -6.77
N LEU A 152 -0.85 -20.49 -6.19
CA LEU A 152 -2.14 -19.95 -5.73
C LEU A 152 -3.11 -19.81 -6.89
N ILE A 153 -2.70 -19.09 -7.96
CA ILE A 153 -3.57 -18.81 -9.12
C ILE A 153 -3.98 -20.12 -9.82
N MET A 154 -3.01 -21.01 -10.04
CA MET A 154 -3.28 -22.25 -10.76
C MET A 154 -4.11 -23.24 -9.92
N SER A 155 -3.86 -23.34 -8.59
CA SER A 155 -4.66 -24.21 -7.71
C SER A 155 -6.10 -23.68 -7.59
N ALA A 156 -6.28 -22.37 -7.43
CA ALA A 156 -7.61 -21.75 -7.41
C ALA A 156 -8.37 -22.02 -8.72
N ALA A 157 -7.74 -21.76 -9.87
CA ALA A 157 -8.34 -21.99 -11.18
C ALA A 157 -8.72 -23.46 -11.41
N THR A 158 -7.88 -24.42 -10.98
CA THR A 158 -8.15 -25.84 -11.11
C THR A 158 -9.37 -26.28 -10.28
N LYS A 159 -9.61 -25.58 -9.16
CA LYS A 159 -10.75 -25.84 -8.27
C LYS A 159 -12.00 -25.01 -8.63
N GLY A 160 -11.96 -24.27 -9.75
CA GLY A 160 -13.08 -23.44 -10.21
C GLY A 160 -13.31 -22.17 -9.36
N ILE A 161 -12.33 -21.78 -8.54
CA ILE A 161 -12.38 -20.59 -7.71
C ILE A 161 -12.05 -19.36 -8.56
N ALA A 162 -12.91 -18.35 -8.54
CA ALA A 162 -12.65 -17.08 -9.21
C ALA A 162 -11.47 -16.34 -8.56
N VAL A 163 -10.60 -15.75 -9.39
CA VAL A 163 -9.45 -14.95 -8.92
C VAL A 163 -9.48 -13.59 -9.60
N ALA A 164 -9.50 -12.53 -8.81
CA ALA A 164 -9.41 -11.16 -9.29
C ALA A 164 -8.14 -10.48 -8.78
N LEU A 165 -7.51 -9.66 -9.62
CA LEU A 165 -6.35 -8.85 -9.28
C LEU A 165 -6.79 -7.39 -9.19
N LEU A 166 -6.79 -6.84 -7.98
CA LEU A 166 -7.23 -5.47 -7.67
C LEU A 166 -6.02 -4.55 -7.50
N ASN A 167 -6.18 -3.29 -7.87
CA ASN A 167 -5.11 -2.29 -7.84
C ASN A 167 -3.86 -2.76 -8.60
N ALA A 168 -4.08 -3.49 -9.70
CA ALA A 168 -3.07 -4.25 -10.40
C ALA A 168 -1.94 -3.35 -10.93
N ARG A 169 -0.69 -3.69 -10.55
CA ARG A 169 0.50 -2.96 -10.98
C ARG A 169 1.68 -3.88 -11.19
N LEU A 170 2.52 -3.51 -12.14
CA LEU A 170 3.82 -4.14 -12.37
C LEU A 170 4.89 -3.05 -12.42
N SER A 171 5.94 -3.17 -11.61
CA SER A 171 7.12 -2.31 -11.77
C SER A 171 7.73 -2.55 -13.16
N LEU A 172 8.50 -1.60 -13.68
CA LEU A 172 9.19 -1.78 -14.95
C LEU A 172 10.14 -3.00 -14.89
N LYS A 173 10.79 -3.21 -13.75
CA LYS A 173 11.66 -4.37 -13.52
C LYS A 173 10.88 -5.68 -13.59
N SER A 174 9.73 -5.76 -12.92
CA SER A 174 8.87 -6.95 -12.93
C SER A 174 8.28 -7.20 -14.33
N PHE A 175 7.84 -6.14 -15.02
CA PHE A 175 7.33 -6.24 -16.38
C PHE A 175 8.41 -6.78 -17.34
N ASN A 176 9.63 -6.22 -17.30
CA ASN A 176 10.74 -6.68 -18.13
C ASN A 176 11.11 -8.14 -17.83
N HIS A 177 11.12 -8.53 -16.54
CA HIS A 177 11.39 -9.91 -16.15
C HIS A 177 10.34 -10.89 -16.70
N TRP A 178 9.05 -10.57 -16.57
CA TRP A 178 7.96 -11.38 -17.08
C TRP A 178 7.87 -11.38 -18.62
N SER A 179 8.37 -10.34 -19.28
CA SER A 179 8.43 -10.25 -20.75
C SER A 179 9.56 -11.08 -21.38
N MET A 180 10.49 -11.59 -20.58
CA MET A 180 11.56 -12.47 -21.09
C MET A 180 10.97 -13.78 -21.61
N PRO A 181 11.58 -14.39 -22.66
CA PRO A 181 11.08 -15.62 -23.27
C PRO A 181 10.83 -16.78 -22.29
N VAL A 182 11.60 -16.86 -21.22
CA VAL A 182 11.46 -17.91 -20.19
C VAL A 182 10.26 -17.63 -19.26
N GLY A 183 10.05 -16.38 -18.82
CA GLY A 183 8.97 -16.02 -17.90
C GLY A 183 7.62 -15.83 -18.57
N PHE A 184 7.63 -15.37 -19.83
CA PHE A 184 6.44 -14.96 -20.55
C PHE A 184 5.36 -16.06 -20.70
N PRO A 185 5.67 -17.32 -21.08
CA PRO A 185 4.63 -18.34 -21.18
C PRO A 185 3.94 -18.64 -19.83
N LEU A 186 4.68 -18.56 -18.72
CA LEU A 186 4.13 -18.79 -17.39
C LEU A 186 3.19 -17.66 -16.98
N VAL A 187 3.62 -16.38 -17.11
CA VAL A 187 2.77 -15.25 -16.74
C VAL A 187 1.53 -15.16 -17.62
N ALA A 188 1.66 -15.39 -18.93
CA ALA A 188 0.51 -15.41 -19.83
C ALA A 188 -0.49 -16.53 -19.46
N LEU A 189 0.00 -17.70 -19.05
CA LEU A 189 -0.85 -18.78 -18.53
C LEU A 189 -1.58 -18.33 -17.25
N MET A 190 -0.89 -17.77 -16.27
CA MET A 190 -1.50 -17.29 -15.03
C MET A 190 -2.56 -16.22 -15.29
N LEU A 191 -2.23 -15.20 -16.09
CA LEU A 191 -3.14 -14.10 -16.38
C LEU A 191 -4.39 -14.57 -17.15
N SER A 192 -4.28 -15.65 -17.95
CA SER A 192 -5.44 -16.28 -18.61
C SER A 192 -6.41 -16.97 -17.64
N LYS A 193 -6.01 -17.18 -16.38
CA LYS A 193 -6.83 -17.82 -15.35
C LYS A 193 -7.56 -16.82 -14.45
N LEU A 194 -7.22 -15.54 -14.56
CA LEU A 194 -7.92 -14.50 -13.81
C LEU A 194 -9.31 -14.23 -14.37
N SER A 195 -10.25 -13.90 -13.51
CA SER A 195 -11.62 -13.49 -13.86
C SER A 195 -11.73 -11.98 -14.07
N LEU A 196 -10.88 -11.20 -13.37
CA LEU A 196 -10.90 -9.74 -13.39
C LEU A 196 -9.49 -9.20 -13.10
N VAL A 197 -9.10 -8.15 -13.82
CA VAL A 197 -7.89 -7.33 -13.53
C VAL A 197 -8.32 -5.87 -13.48
N VAL A 198 -8.08 -5.22 -12.35
CA VAL A 198 -8.36 -3.79 -12.13
C VAL A 198 -7.02 -3.06 -12.01
N PRO A 199 -6.43 -2.57 -13.12
CA PRO A 199 -5.17 -1.86 -13.11
C PRO A 199 -5.33 -0.47 -12.50
N LEU A 200 -4.31 -0.01 -11.80
CA LEU A 200 -4.34 1.32 -11.17
C LEU A 200 -4.15 2.49 -12.16
N SER A 201 -3.69 2.23 -13.39
CA SER A 201 -3.53 3.25 -14.44
C SER A 201 -3.55 2.64 -15.85
N THR A 202 -3.71 3.49 -16.86
CA THR A 202 -3.66 3.09 -18.29
C THR A 202 -2.33 2.41 -18.64
N ILE A 203 -1.21 2.92 -18.14
CA ILE A 203 0.12 2.31 -18.37
C ILE A 203 0.15 0.89 -17.83
N GLN A 204 -0.45 0.65 -16.66
CA GLN A 204 -0.52 -0.69 -16.08
C GLN A 204 -1.42 -1.60 -16.91
N ALA A 205 -2.57 -1.13 -17.39
CA ALA A 205 -3.43 -1.89 -18.29
C ALA A 205 -2.68 -2.35 -19.53
N VAL A 206 -1.92 -1.45 -20.18
CA VAL A 206 -1.08 -1.77 -21.33
C VAL A 206 -0.05 -2.85 -21.00
N ARG A 207 0.64 -2.74 -19.84
CA ARG A 207 1.59 -3.78 -19.41
C ARG A 207 0.93 -5.15 -19.26
N PHE A 208 -0.24 -5.22 -18.64
CA PHE A 208 -0.99 -6.47 -18.52
C PHE A 208 -1.45 -7.02 -19.87
N GLN A 209 -1.88 -6.15 -20.78
CA GLN A 209 -2.24 -6.58 -22.16
C GLN A 209 -1.04 -7.13 -22.92
N LEU A 210 0.13 -6.48 -22.81
CA LEU A 210 1.38 -6.95 -23.41
C LEU A 210 1.84 -8.29 -22.82
N LEU A 211 1.46 -8.64 -21.61
CA LEU A 211 1.65 -9.96 -20.99
C LEU A 211 0.51 -10.94 -21.29
N HIS A 212 -0.31 -10.66 -22.30
CA HIS A 212 -1.42 -11.49 -22.80
C HIS A 212 -2.58 -11.66 -21.82
N THR A 213 -2.82 -10.70 -20.93
CA THR A 213 -4.10 -10.66 -20.18
C THR A 213 -5.25 -10.48 -21.19
N PRO A 214 -6.32 -11.29 -21.11
CA PRO A 214 -7.48 -11.11 -21.99
C PRO A 214 -8.07 -9.71 -21.82
N PRO A 215 -8.27 -8.91 -22.88
CA PRO A 215 -8.77 -7.55 -22.77
C PRO A 215 -10.14 -7.42 -22.08
N GLY A 216 -11.00 -8.43 -22.27
CA GLY A 216 -12.35 -8.44 -21.69
C GLY A 216 -12.45 -8.55 -20.17
N ILE A 217 -11.32 -8.81 -19.47
CA ILE A 217 -11.27 -8.86 -18.02
C ILE A 217 -10.52 -7.66 -17.42
N ILE A 218 -10.04 -6.72 -18.22
CA ILE A 218 -9.32 -5.53 -17.78
C ILE A 218 -10.31 -4.36 -17.65
N HIS A 219 -10.54 -3.89 -16.42
CA HIS A 219 -11.48 -2.80 -16.14
C HIS A 219 -10.88 -1.79 -15.16
N PHE A 220 -11.17 -0.50 -15.35
CA PHE A 220 -10.68 0.57 -14.49
C PHE A 220 -11.68 0.92 -13.39
N ALA A 221 -11.19 1.19 -12.18
CA ALA A 221 -12.00 1.65 -11.06
C ALA A 221 -11.36 2.79 -10.23
N GLY A 222 -10.10 3.10 -10.48
CA GLY A 222 -9.28 4.02 -9.69
C GLY A 222 -8.33 3.29 -8.72
N ASP A 223 -7.47 4.06 -8.06
CA ASP A 223 -6.49 3.50 -7.10
C ASP A 223 -7.12 3.37 -5.71
N LEU A 224 -7.11 2.16 -5.15
CA LEU A 224 -7.62 1.88 -3.79
C LEU A 224 -6.87 2.64 -2.69
N LYS A 225 -5.66 3.12 -2.97
CA LYS A 225 -4.92 3.97 -2.04
C LYS A 225 -5.62 5.29 -1.74
N TYR A 226 -6.46 5.77 -2.65
CA TYR A 226 -7.29 6.95 -2.40
C TYR A 226 -8.42 6.70 -1.39
N ALA A 227 -8.91 5.47 -1.31
CA ALA A 227 -9.99 5.11 -0.39
C ALA A 227 -9.53 4.99 1.08
N VAL A 228 -8.24 4.96 1.35
CA VAL A 228 -7.67 4.76 2.69
C VAL A 228 -7.86 5.97 3.61
N GLY A 229 -8.26 7.14 3.07
CA GLY A 229 -8.54 8.37 3.84
C GLY A 229 -9.72 8.28 4.81
N ASP A 230 -10.68 7.36 4.60
CA ASP A 230 -11.90 7.23 5.39
C ASP A 230 -11.77 6.34 6.65
N VAL A 231 -10.55 5.98 7.04
CA VAL A 231 -10.33 5.28 8.31
C VAL A 231 -10.55 6.26 9.45
N HIS A 232 -11.72 6.21 10.07
CA HIS A 232 -12.02 7.01 11.26
C HIS A 232 -10.94 6.79 12.33
N ALA A 233 -10.37 7.89 12.82
CA ALA A 233 -9.48 7.85 13.97
C ALA A 233 -10.28 7.39 15.19
N GLY A 234 -9.81 6.35 15.89
CA GLY A 234 -10.39 5.97 17.18
C GLY A 234 -10.27 7.14 18.19
N GLU A 235 -11.08 7.11 19.25
CA GLU A 235 -11.10 8.18 20.29
C GLU A 235 -9.71 8.50 20.82
N ASN A 236 -8.87 7.50 21.04
CA ASN A 236 -7.49 7.68 21.48
C ASN A 236 -6.65 8.49 20.48
N GLN A 237 -6.83 8.28 19.19
CA GLN A 237 -6.12 9.04 18.16
C GLN A 237 -6.61 10.49 18.05
N VAL A 238 -7.90 10.73 18.30
CA VAL A 238 -8.46 12.11 18.34
C VAL A 238 -7.85 12.89 19.49
N ASN A 239 -7.76 12.29 20.68
CA ASN A 239 -7.16 12.91 21.84
C ASN A 239 -5.67 13.24 21.61
N GLU A 240 -4.95 12.33 20.99
CA GLU A 240 -3.53 12.51 20.66
C GLU A 240 -3.30 13.59 19.59
N ILE A 241 -4.17 13.69 18.59
CA ILE A 241 -4.15 14.80 17.61
C ILE A 241 -4.35 16.14 18.31
N ASN A 242 -5.33 16.24 19.20
CA ASN A 242 -5.62 17.47 19.94
C ASN A 242 -4.42 17.89 20.83
N ASP A 243 -3.78 16.93 21.49
CA ASP A 243 -2.60 17.17 22.31
C ASP A 243 -1.42 17.69 21.46
N LEU A 244 -1.13 17.06 20.34
CA LEU A 244 -0.09 17.53 19.40
C LEU A 244 -0.42 18.90 18.81
N GLN A 245 -1.68 19.16 18.45
CA GLN A 245 -2.12 20.47 17.98
C GLN A 245 -1.88 21.56 19.04
N GLN A 246 -2.14 21.26 20.31
CA GLN A 246 -1.88 22.18 21.41
C GLN A 246 -0.38 22.41 21.60
N GLN A 247 0.45 21.36 21.54
CA GLN A 247 1.91 21.49 21.67
C GLN A 247 2.55 22.27 20.51
N PHE A 248 2.01 22.12 19.29
CA PHE A 248 2.52 22.81 18.09
C PHE A 248 1.84 24.15 17.84
N SER A 249 0.84 24.54 18.63
CA SER A 249 0.10 25.78 18.46
C SER A 249 1.01 27.02 18.53
N ASN A 250 0.63 28.04 17.75
CA ASN A 250 1.29 29.35 17.71
C ASN A 250 2.72 29.40 17.14
N ARG A 251 3.12 28.41 16.34
CA ARG A 251 4.42 28.44 15.66
C ARG A 251 4.33 27.96 14.21
N PRO A 252 5.17 28.46 13.29
CA PRO A 252 5.27 27.92 11.94
C PRO A 252 5.71 26.46 12.00
N LEU A 253 5.13 25.62 11.14
CA LEU A 253 5.32 24.19 11.15
C LEU A 253 5.34 23.63 9.73
N TRP A 254 6.26 22.71 9.44
CA TRP A 254 6.24 21.87 8.25
C TRP A 254 6.75 20.48 8.58
N MET A 255 6.45 19.53 7.70
CA MET A 255 6.79 18.13 7.88
C MET A 255 7.58 17.59 6.69
N ALA A 256 8.63 16.85 6.96
CA ALA A 256 9.34 16.02 6.00
C ALA A 256 9.02 14.55 6.29
N ALA A 257 8.24 13.94 5.40
CA ALA A 257 7.64 12.63 5.60
C ALA A 257 8.29 11.54 4.76
N SER A 258 8.54 10.37 5.35
CA SER A 258 9.12 9.20 4.68
C SER A 258 10.49 9.48 4.06
N ILE A 259 11.36 10.15 4.80
CA ILE A 259 12.71 10.55 4.38
C ILE A 259 13.63 9.33 4.36
N HIS A 260 14.27 9.08 3.22
CA HIS A 260 15.28 8.04 3.07
C HIS A 260 16.66 8.56 3.46
N ARG A 261 17.54 7.60 3.75
CA ARG A 261 18.94 7.91 4.09
C ARG A 261 19.61 8.75 3.00
N GLY A 262 20.20 9.87 3.40
CA GLY A 262 20.83 10.87 2.55
C GLY A 262 19.92 12.04 2.17
N GLU A 263 18.57 11.89 2.20
CA GLU A 263 17.66 13.00 1.99
C GLU A 263 17.62 13.95 3.20
N GLU A 264 17.86 13.42 4.41
CA GLU A 264 17.89 14.21 5.64
C GLU A 264 18.84 15.38 5.56
N GLU A 265 19.96 15.25 4.83
CA GLU A 265 20.92 16.34 4.67
C GLU A 265 20.31 17.53 3.93
N VAL A 266 19.55 17.28 2.86
CA VAL A 266 18.82 18.32 2.11
C VAL A 266 17.78 18.97 3.01
N ILE A 267 16.99 18.16 3.71
CA ILE A 267 15.91 18.61 4.58
C ILE A 267 16.44 19.48 5.72
N LEU A 268 17.52 19.07 6.39
CA LEU A 268 18.10 19.82 7.51
C LEU A 268 18.75 21.12 7.05
N ARG A 269 19.48 21.14 5.91
CA ARG A 269 20.02 22.40 5.34
C ARG A 269 18.91 23.40 5.00
N VAL A 270 17.82 22.93 4.38
CA VAL A 270 16.66 23.79 4.10
C VAL A 270 16.03 24.29 5.38
N HIS A 271 15.89 23.44 6.41
CA HIS A 271 15.33 23.86 7.69
C HIS A 271 16.19 24.92 8.38
N ASP A 272 17.50 24.77 8.40
CA ASP A 272 18.44 25.73 9.00
C ASP A 272 18.36 27.10 8.32
N GLU A 273 18.22 27.15 6.98
CA GLU A 273 18.01 28.40 6.27
C GLU A 273 16.65 29.05 6.60
N LEU A 274 15.60 28.25 6.77
CA LEU A 274 14.27 28.74 7.15
C LEU A 274 14.24 29.25 8.60
N VAL A 275 14.95 28.63 9.53
CA VAL A 275 15.03 29.06 10.93
C VAL A 275 15.64 30.46 11.07
N LYS A 276 16.54 30.88 10.16
CA LYS A 276 17.09 32.26 10.15
C LYS A 276 15.98 33.31 9.92
N MET A 277 14.91 32.94 9.19
CA MET A 277 13.77 33.83 8.91
C MET A 277 12.62 33.63 9.91
N TYR A 278 12.44 32.38 10.36
CA TYR A 278 11.38 31.95 11.28
C TYR A 278 11.97 31.27 12.51
N PRO A 279 12.50 32.01 13.52
CA PRO A 279 13.21 31.42 14.66
C PRO A 279 12.41 30.41 15.48
N ALA A 280 11.06 30.50 15.44
CA ALA A 280 10.16 29.56 16.12
C ALA A 280 9.73 28.37 15.25
N LEU A 281 10.29 28.23 14.02
CA LEU A 281 9.90 27.15 13.09
C LEU A 281 10.17 25.76 13.67
N LEU A 282 9.19 24.86 13.52
CA LEU A 282 9.30 23.45 13.88
C LEU A 282 9.30 22.60 12.61
N LEU A 283 10.23 21.66 12.54
CA LEU A 283 10.24 20.58 11.57
C LEU A 283 9.76 19.29 12.25
N ILE A 284 8.71 18.66 11.72
CA ILE A 284 8.40 17.26 12.00
C ILE A 284 9.18 16.41 10.99
N LEU A 285 10.14 15.62 11.45
CA LEU A 285 10.98 14.76 10.63
C LEU A 285 10.61 13.30 10.83
N VAL A 286 10.11 12.67 9.77
CA VAL A 286 9.66 11.27 9.80
C VAL A 286 10.52 10.44 8.84
N PRO A 287 11.53 9.71 9.34
CA PRO A 287 12.32 8.79 8.53
C PRO A 287 11.46 7.63 7.99
N ARG A 288 11.85 7.10 6.83
CA ARG A 288 11.16 5.94 6.23
C ARG A 288 11.33 4.68 7.05
N HIS A 289 12.51 4.50 7.62
CA HIS A 289 12.87 3.34 8.44
C HIS A 289 13.32 3.81 9.83
N PRO A 290 12.83 3.23 10.92
CA PRO A 290 13.27 3.58 12.28
C PRO A 290 14.78 3.40 12.50
N GLU A 291 15.41 2.53 11.74
CA GLU A 291 16.87 2.28 11.77
C GLU A 291 17.67 3.53 11.37
N ASP A 292 17.13 4.35 10.47
CA ASP A 292 17.78 5.58 10.01
C ASP A 292 17.75 6.68 11.08
N CYS A 293 16.84 6.59 12.06
CA CYS A 293 16.75 7.55 13.16
C CYS A 293 18.06 7.70 13.93
N LYS A 294 18.83 6.62 14.07
CA LYS A 294 20.12 6.66 14.79
C LYS A 294 21.14 7.60 14.14
N ASN A 295 21.22 7.60 12.82
CA ASN A 295 22.14 8.44 12.06
C ASN A 295 21.71 9.91 12.14
N ILE A 296 20.42 10.17 11.96
CA ILE A 296 19.83 11.51 12.07
C ILE A 296 20.03 12.07 13.50
N PHE A 297 19.77 11.24 14.52
CA PHE A 297 20.01 11.60 15.91
C PHE A 297 21.46 12.04 16.18
N LEU A 298 22.44 11.29 15.65
CA LEU A 298 23.85 11.63 15.79
C LEU A 298 24.20 12.94 15.06
N ALA A 299 23.63 13.17 13.88
CA ALA A 299 23.81 14.40 13.12
C ALA A 299 23.25 15.61 13.88
N LEU A 300 22.00 15.54 14.38
CA LEU A 300 21.35 16.59 15.16
C LEU A 300 22.15 16.93 16.45
N LYS A 301 22.65 15.90 17.15
CA LYS A 301 23.51 16.10 18.32
C LYS A 301 24.84 16.80 17.99
N LYS A 302 25.48 16.39 16.88
CA LYS A 302 26.74 16.97 16.43
C LYS A 302 26.59 18.47 16.13
N GLU A 303 25.50 18.81 15.43
CA GLU A 303 25.18 20.20 15.07
C GLU A 303 24.51 21.00 16.22
N LYS A 304 24.37 20.40 17.41
CA LYS A 304 23.73 21.00 18.60
C LYS A 304 22.31 21.52 18.36
N VAL A 305 21.59 20.89 17.46
CA VAL A 305 20.19 21.21 17.19
C VAL A 305 19.33 20.75 18.36
N ASN A 306 18.41 21.60 18.84
CA ASN A 306 17.47 21.22 19.89
C ASN A 306 16.33 20.40 19.26
N PHE A 307 16.20 19.12 19.63
CA PHE A 307 15.20 18.20 19.11
C PHE A 307 14.57 17.35 20.22
N VAL A 308 13.39 16.81 19.92
CA VAL A 308 12.63 15.88 20.77
C VAL A 308 12.31 14.65 19.97
N LEU A 309 12.36 13.46 20.60
CA LEU A 309 11.95 12.19 20.01
C LEU A 309 10.49 11.89 20.32
N ARG A 310 9.75 11.40 19.34
CA ARG A 310 8.35 10.99 19.52
C ARG A 310 8.19 9.91 20.60
N SER A 311 9.09 8.94 20.63
CA SER A 311 9.05 7.81 21.57
C SER A 311 9.22 8.23 23.03
N THR A 312 9.92 9.34 23.29
CA THR A 312 10.15 9.82 24.68
C THR A 312 8.92 10.52 25.27
N ARG A 313 7.96 10.94 24.43
CA ARG A 313 6.78 11.74 24.85
C ARG A 313 7.12 13.03 25.58
N GLU A 314 8.33 13.55 25.38
CA GLU A 314 8.72 14.84 25.94
C GLU A 314 7.91 15.98 25.30
N VAL A 315 7.59 16.98 26.11
CA VAL A 315 6.85 18.16 25.65
C VAL A 315 7.72 19.01 24.75
N VAL A 316 7.18 19.41 23.62
CA VAL A 316 7.85 20.28 22.65
C VAL A 316 7.90 21.69 23.19
N SER A 317 9.12 22.19 23.44
CA SER A 317 9.34 23.58 23.93
C SER A 317 9.39 24.58 22.77
N SER A 318 9.30 25.87 23.07
CA SER A 318 9.45 26.94 22.05
C SER A 318 10.82 26.95 21.38
N THR A 319 11.85 26.39 22.02
CA THR A 319 13.21 26.27 21.48
C THR A 319 13.45 24.98 20.68
N THR A 320 12.53 24.00 20.74
CA THR A 320 12.64 22.77 19.96
C THR A 320 12.55 23.10 18.47
N ARG A 321 13.54 22.71 17.69
CA ARG A 321 13.60 22.94 16.22
C ARG A 321 13.15 21.74 15.41
N VAL A 322 13.41 20.52 15.92
CA VAL A 322 13.07 19.27 15.23
C VAL A 322 12.28 18.36 16.16
N TYR A 323 11.14 17.90 15.72
CA TYR A 323 10.37 16.82 16.31
C TYR A 323 10.59 15.57 15.47
N MET A 324 11.45 14.66 15.95
CA MET A 324 11.84 13.45 15.21
C MET A 324 10.91 12.28 15.58
N VAL A 325 10.29 11.69 14.58
CA VAL A 325 9.34 10.58 14.74
C VAL A 325 10.08 9.27 14.49
N ASP A 326 10.42 8.59 15.59
CA ASP A 326 11.12 7.31 15.62
C ASP A 326 10.18 6.11 15.85
N THR A 327 8.86 6.35 15.72
CA THR A 327 7.78 5.36 15.86
C THR A 327 7.15 5.02 14.52
N LEU A 328 6.43 3.90 14.45
CA LEU A 328 5.75 3.44 13.23
C LEU A 328 4.22 3.65 13.30
N GLY A 329 3.60 3.84 12.14
CA GLY A 329 2.13 3.85 12.01
C GLY A 329 1.45 5.19 12.29
N GLU A 330 2.19 6.25 12.67
CA GLU A 330 1.63 7.53 13.11
C GLU A 330 1.53 8.59 12.00
N LEU A 331 2.03 8.31 10.78
CA LEU A 331 2.16 9.27 9.70
C LEU A 331 0.85 10.00 9.36
N ARG A 332 -0.26 9.27 9.32
CA ARG A 332 -1.60 9.84 9.04
C ARG A 332 -2.07 10.83 10.08
N MET A 333 -1.81 10.52 11.36
CA MET A 333 -2.13 11.41 12.46
C MET A 333 -1.31 12.70 12.37
N LEU A 334 -0.03 12.59 12.05
CA LEU A 334 0.89 13.73 11.92
C LEU A 334 0.53 14.64 10.74
N TYR A 335 0.03 14.10 9.63
CA TYR A 335 -0.49 14.93 8.54
C TYR A 335 -1.65 15.83 8.98
N ARG A 336 -2.50 15.38 9.90
CA ARG A 336 -3.65 16.18 10.39
C ARG A 336 -3.25 17.39 11.22
N VAL A 337 -2.05 17.40 11.78
CA VAL A 337 -1.53 18.52 12.57
C VAL A 337 -0.55 19.40 11.78
N THR A 338 -0.32 19.10 10.52
CA THR A 338 0.74 19.71 9.70
C THR A 338 0.14 20.50 8.54
N PRO A 339 0.47 21.80 8.36
CA PRO A 339 -0.03 22.58 7.23
C PRO A 339 0.68 22.29 5.91
N VAL A 340 1.97 21.90 5.93
CA VAL A 340 2.80 21.64 4.75
C VAL A 340 3.52 20.31 4.91
N ALA A 341 3.37 19.40 3.94
CA ALA A 341 4.02 18.11 3.91
C ALA A 341 4.95 17.98 2.69
N VAL A 342 6.24 17.82 2.95
CA VAL A 342 7.25 17.45 1.96
C VAL A 342 7.41 15.93 1.97
N ILE A 343 7.12 15.29 0.83
CA ILE A 343 7.12 13.83 0.71
C ILE A 343 8.47 13.36 0.20
N GLY A 344 9.19 12.63 1.04
CA GLY A 344 10.50 12.07 0.75
C GLY A 344 10.49 10.85 -0.16
N GLY A 345 11.62 10.15 -0.25
CA GLY A 345 11.87 9.14 -1.27
C GLY A 345 11.92 9.75 -2.67
N SER A 346 12.05 11.06 -2.78
CA SER A 346 11.87 11.81 -4.02
C SER A 346 13.00 12.80 -4.38
N PHE A 347 13.98 12.98 -3.51
CA PHE A 347 15.06 13.97 -3.70
C PHE A 347 16.36 13.38 -4.23
N LEU A 348 16.57 12.06 -4.12
CA LEU A 348 17.79 11.40 -4.57
C LEU A 348 17.53 10.49 -5.78
N PRO A 349 18.49 10.40 -6.73
CA PRO A 349 18.42 9.46 -7.84
C PRO A 349 18.26 8.01 -7.36
N GLY A 350 17.45 7.23 -8.04
CA GLY A 350 17.16 5.82 -7.69
C GLY A 350 16.01 5.63 -6.72
N LEU A 351 15.53 6.69 -6.08
CA LEU A 351 14.27 6.68 -5.33
C LEU A 351 13.06 6.86 -6.27
N ALA A 352 11.87 6.53 -5.81
CA ALA A 352 10.69 6.49 -6.66
C ALA A 352 9.44 7.17 -6.05
N GLY A 353 9.65 7.98 -5.02
CA GLY A 353 8.61 8.70 -4.29
C GLY A 353 7.81 7.84 -3.32
N HIS A 354 6.97 8.51 -2.55
CA HIS A 354 6.00 7.90 -1.65
C HIS A 354 4.58 8.41 -1.92
N ASN A 355 3.60 7.83 -1.23
CA ASN A 355 2.19 8.15 -1.37
C ASN A 355 1.90 9.60 -0.95
N ILE A 356 1.49 10.43 -1.92
CA ILE A 356 1.13 11.84 -1.72
C ILE A 356 -0.33 12.01 -1.28
N SER A 357 -1.17 10.99 -1.50
CA SER A 357 -2.63 11.11 -1.28
C SER A 357 -3.01 11.22 0.20
N GLU A 358 -2.23 10.63 1.11
CA GLU A 358 -2.50 10.70 2.55
C GLU A 358 -2.33 12.13 3.10
N ALA A 359 -1.29 12.84 2.64
CA ALA A 359 -1.06 14.24 2.98
C ALA A 359 -2.16 15.15 2.38
N ALA A 360 -2.56 14.89 1.13
CA ALA A 360 -3.64 15.62 0.46
C ALA A 360 -4.99 15.40 1.16
N ALA A 361 -5.31 14.16 1.54
CA ALA A 361 -6.51 13.81 2.29
C ALA A 361 -6.61 14.56 3.63
N ALA A 362 -5.47 14.69 4.32
CA ALA A 362 -5.39 15.44 5.58
C ALA A 362 -5.49 16.96 5.40
N GLY A 363 -5.39 17.45 4.17
CA GLY A 363 -5.47 18.89 3.87
C GLY A 363 -4.13 19.61 3.97
N CYS A 364 -3.00 18.92 3.85
CA CYS A 364 -1.69 19.56 3.73
C CYS A 364 -1.49 20.20 2.35
N ALA A 365 -0.69 21.28 2.28
CA ALA A 365 -0.04 21.66 1.03
C ALA A 365 1.06 20.63 0.75
N VAL A 366 0.95 19.92 -0.38
CA VAL A 366 1.81 18.78 -0.71
C VAL A 366 2.97 19.23 -1.61
N VAL A 367 4.19 18.88 -1.17
CA VAL A 367 5.43 19.14 -1.93
C VAL A 367 6.17 17.82 -2.13
N THR A 368 6.77 17.61 -3.30
CA THR A 368 7.58 16.41 -3.60
C THR A 368 8.80 16.78 -4.44
N GLY A 369 9.86 15.98 -4.36
CA GLY A 369 11.04 16.13 -5.21
C GLY A 369 10.85 15.61 -6.64
N PRO A 370 11.92 15.55 -7.45
CA PRO A 370 11.84 15.20 -8.87
C PRO A 370 11.61 13.71 -9.13
N HIS A 371 11.94 12.82 -8.18
CA HIS A 371 11.91 11.37 -8.36
C HIS A 371 10.64 10.74 -7.79
N VAL A 372 9.55 10.71 -8.57
CA VAL A 372 8.22 10.22 -8.15
C VAL A 372 7.75 8.98 -8.92
N GLY A 373 8.66 8.19 -9.48
CA GLY A 373 8.36 7.15 -10.47
C GLY A 373 7.21 6.20 -10.11
N HIS A 374 7.11 5.73 -8.87
CA HIS A 374 6.03 4.82 -8.44
C HIS A 374 4.68 5.52 -8.28
N PHE A 375 4.67 6.82 -8.02
CA PHE A 375 3.49 7.62 -7.75
C PHE A 375 3.23 8.69 -8.83
N TYR A 376 3.94 8.61 -9.96
CA TYR A 376 3.81 9.56 -11.06
C TYR A 376 2.38 9.66 -11.59
N HIS A 377 1.66 8.53 -11.70
CA HIS A 377 0.27 8.52 -12.12
C HIS A 377 -0.62 9.36 -11.20
N MET A 378 -0.43 9.23 -9.89
CA MET A 378 -1.16 9.96 -8.85
C MET A 378 -0.89 11.47 -8.96
N LEU A 379 0.37 11.84 -9.16
CA LEU A 379 0.80 13.21 -9.36
C LEU A 379 0.11 13.85 -10.59
N VAL A 380 0.12 13.13 -11.72
CA VAL A 380 -0.51 13.57 -12.97
C VAL A 380 -2.03 13.73 -12.81
N GLU A 381 -2.69 12.73 -12.20
CA GLU A 381 -4.14 12.79 -11.95
C GLU A 381 -4.51 13.99 -11.07
N MET A 382 -3.75 14.24 -9.99
CA MET A 382 -3.99 15.42 -9.13
C MET A 382 -3.79 16.73 -9.90
N TRP A 383 -2.76 16.82 -10.76
CA TRP A 383 -2.53 18.01 -11.59
C TRP A 383 -3.60 18.24 -12.65
N GLN A 384 -4.16 17.18 -13.24
CA GLN A 384 -5.27 17.30 -14.18
C GLN A 384 -6.53 17.88 -13.53
N ILE A 385 -6.76 17.59 -12.24
CA ILE A 385 -7.87 18.15 -11.48
C ILE A 385 -7.55 19.60 -11.07
N ASN A 386 -6.37 19.82 -10.49
CA ASN A 386 -5.92 21.16 -10.11
C ASN A 386 -4.38 21.23 -10.09
N PRO A 387 -3.75 22.11 -10.91
CA PRO A 387 -2.29 22.27 -10.95
C PRO A 387 -1.65 22.70 -9.61
N LEU A 388 -2.43 23.29 -8.70
CA LEU A 388 -1.97 23.68 -7.37
C LEU A 388 -1.98 22.52 -6.36
N ALA A 389 -2.56 21.36 -6.70
CA ALA A 389 -2.76 20.26 -5.77
C ALA A 389 -1.45 19.66 -5.22
N VAL A 390 -0.41 19.62 -6.05
CA VAL A 390 0.93 19.16 -5.65
C VAL A 390 1.98 20.08 -6.26
N LYS A 391 2.96 20.49 -5.45
CA LYS A 391 4.14 21.20 -5.94
C LYS A 391 5.29 20.20 -6.07
N GLN A 392 5.71 19.90 -7.29
CA GLN A 392 6.96 19.20 -7.54
C GLN A 392 8.09 20.22 -7.62
N VAL A 393 9.19 19.96 -6.90
CA VAL A 393 10.40 20.79 -6.90
C VAL A 393 11.57 20.03 -7.52
N SER A 394 12.49 20.74 -8.14
CA SER A 394 13.65 20.17 -8.83
C SER A 394 14.82 19.82 -7.90
N GLY A 395 14.79 20.30 -6.65
CA GLY A 395 15.84 20.07 -5.65
C GLY A 395 15.80 21.04 -4.47
N GLU A 396 16.93 21.12 -3.74
CA GLU A 396 17.07 21.88 -2.49
C GLU A 396 16.71 23.37 -2.63
N PHE A 397 17.22 24.03 -3.66
CA PHE A 397 16.97 25.46 -3.86
C PHE A 397 15.48 25.76 -4.06
N GLU A 398 14.80 25.03 -4.95
CA GLU A 398 13.39 25.24 -5.21
C GLU A 398 12.52 24.82 -4.01
N LEU A 399 12.93 23.79 -3.25
CA LEU A 399 12.29 23.41 -1.99
C LEU A 399 12.32 24.55 -0.99
N LEU A 400 13.50 25.19 -0.80
CA LEU A 400 13.65 26.35 0.09
C LEU A 400 12.74 27.51 -0.33
N GLN A 401 12.72 27.85 -1.63
CA GLN A 401 11.85 28.92 -2.12
C GLN A 401 10.36 28.61 -1.93
N THR A 402 9.95 27.38 -2.23
CA THR A 402 8.57 26.93 -2.05
C THR A 402 8.15 26.99 -0.58
N LEU A 403 9.00 26.54 0.34
CA LEU A 403 8.69 26.60 1.77
C LEU A 403 8.66 28.04 2.30
N LYS A 404 9.53 28.93 1.82
CA LYS A 404 9.47 30.38 2.15
C LYS A 404 8.15 30.98 1.71
N GLU A 405 7.69 30.70 0.50
CA GLU A 405 6.40 31.15 -0.01
C GLU A 405 5.24 30.64 0.85
N LEU A 406 5.20 29.32 1.11
CA LEU A 406 4.11 28.68 1.88
C LEU A 406 4.06 29.12 3.35
N LEU A 407 5.20 29.35 3.97
CA LEU A 407 5.27 29.80 5.37
C LEU A 407 5.03 31.31 5.50
N GLY A 408 5.32 32.10 4.46
CA GLY A 408 5.18 33.55 4.47
C GLY A 408 3.84 34.07 3.94
N ASP A 409 3.11 33.29 3.15
CA ASP A 409 1.82 33.70 2.55
C ASP A 409 0.70 32.68 2.86
N ALA A 410 -0.14 33.03 3.83
CA ALA A 410 -1.29 32.22 4.23
C ALA A 410 -2.32 32.03 3.10
N SER A 411 -2.42 32.95 2.15
CA SER A 411 -3.33 32.84 1.00
C SER A 411 -2.86 31.73 0.05
N THR A 412 -1.59 31.76 -0.33
CA THR A 412 -0.97 30.72 -1.17
C THR A 412 -1.00 29.36 -0.48
N LEU A 413 -0.66 29.29 0.81
CA LEU A 413 -0.77 28.07 1.59
C LEU A 413 -2.20 27.50 1.54
N GLY A 414 -3.20 28.32 1.88
CA GLY A 414 -4.60 27.91 1.90
C GLY A 414 -5.12 27.51 0.50
N ALA A 415 -4.67 28.16 -0.56
CA ALA A 415 -5.03 27.78 -1.93
C ALA A 415 -4.53 26.37 -2.28
N ARG A 416 -3.26 26.05 -1.96
CA ARG A 416 -2.67 24.72 -2.20
C ARG A 416 -3.30 23.65 -1.34
N GLN A 417 -3.58 23.92 -0.07
CA GLN A 417 -4.29 22.99 0.82
C GLN A 417 -5.67 22.62 0.28
N ARG A 418 -6.46 23.62 -0.12
CA ARG A 418 -7.78 23.36 -0.74
C ARG A 418 -7.66 22.60 -2.04
N ALA A 419 -6.70 22.94 -2.89
CA ALA A 419 -6.47 22.25 -4.16
C ALA A 419 -6.11 20.77 -3.95
N ALA A 420 -5.18 20.47 -3.03
CA ALA A 420 -4.77 19.11 -2.70
C ALA A 420 -5.95 18.29 -2.16
N LYS A 421 -6.69 18.83 -1.20
CA LYS A 421 -7.85 18.16 -0.58
C LYS A 421 -8.97 17.92 -1.59
N ASN A 422 -9.28 18.92 -2.45
CA ASN A 422 -10.29 18.79 -3.50
C ASN A 422 -9.91 17.73 -4.54
N ALA A 423 -8.65 17.76 -5.01
CA ALA A 423 -8.15 16.74 -5.95
C ALA A 423 -8.26 15.33 -5.36
N PHE A 424 -7.82 15.13 -4.11
CA PHE A 424 -7.98 13.87 -3.42
C PHE A 424 -9.45 13.44 -3.30
N SER A 425 -10.35 14.34 -2.91
CA SER A 425 -11.78 14.05 -2.78
C SER A 425 -12.39 13.53 -4.09
N ILE A 426 -12.08 14.20 -5.22
CA ILE A 426 -12.56 13.78 -6.54
C ILE A 426 -12.00 12.41 -6.94
N MET A 427 -10.72 12.15 -6.67
CA MET A 427 -10.07 10.88 -7.02
C MET A 427 -10.54 9.72 -6.15
N SER A 428 -10.82 9.97 -4.88
CA SER A 428 -11.26 8.95 -3.91
C SER A 428 -12.75 8.62 -4.03
N ASP A 429 -13.55 9.55 -4.58
CA ASP A 429 -15.01 9.39 -4.64
C ASP A 429 -15.42 8.12 -5.39
N GLY A 430 -16.18 7.28 -4.72
CA GLY A 430 -16.78 6.08 -5.28
C GLY A 430 -15.80 4.98 -5.73
N VAL A 431 -14.49 5.07 -5.49
CA VAL A 431 -13.51 4.04 -5.91
C VAL A 431 -13.88 2.67 -5.35
N VAL A 432 -14.18 2.57 -4.07
CA VAL A 432 -14.55 1.30 -3.42
C VAL A 432 -15.80 0.70 -4.05
N ASN A 433 -16.82 1.52 -4.29
CA ASN A 433 -18.07 1.09 -4.94
C ASN A 433 -17.81 0.60 -6.37
N ARG A 434 -16.99 1.33 -7.15
CA ARG A 434 -16.62 0.91 -8.51
C ARG A 434 -15.86 -0.41 -8.51
N VAL A 435 -14.87 -0.57 -7.63
CA VAL A 435 -14.12 -1.83 -7.49
C VAL A 435 -15.06 -2.97 -7.11
N TRP A 436 -15.93 -2.77 -6.11
CA TRP A 436 -16.87 -3.80 -5.65
C TRP A 436 -17.88 -4.19 -6.73
N ASN A 437 -18.41 -3.23 -7.48
CA ASN A 437 -19.30 -3.50 -8.61
C ASN A 437 -18.63 -4.35 -9.70
N LEU A 438 -17.35 -4.10 -9.99
CA LEU A 438 -16.59 -4.95 -10.90
C LEU A 438 -16.36 -6.35 -10.33
N VAL A 439 -16.01 -6.46 -9.06
CA VAL A 439 -15.84 -7.75 -8.36
C VAL A 439 -17.15 -8.54 -8.40
N SER A 440 -18.27 -7.92 -8.05
CA SER A 440 -19.58 -8.55 -8.09
C SER A 440 -19.92 -9.04 -9.49
N ARG A 441 -19.73 -8.19 -10.51
CA ARG A 441 -20.08 -8.51 -11.89
C ARG A 441 -19.21 -9.60 -12.52
N PHE A 442 -17.89 -9.59 -12.30
CA PHE A 442 -16.93 -10.43 -13.03
C PHE A 442 -16.40 -11.62 -12.22
N ALA A 443 -16.52 -11.59 -10.91
CA ALA A 443 -15.96 -12.62 -10.05
C ALA A 443 -17.01 -13.34 -9.19
N ILE A 444 -18.18 -12.73 -8.95
CA ILE A 444 -19.26 -13.33 -8.14
C ILE A 444 -20.37 -13.93 -9.02
N ASP A 445 -20.65 -13.35 -10.19
CA ASP A 445 -21.75 -13.76 -11.10
C ASP A 445 -21.63 -15.19 -11.67
N PHE A 446 -20.60 -15.95 -11.32
CA PHE A 446 -20.51 -17.35 -11.76
C PHE A 446 -21.34 -18.32 -10.93
N GLN A 447 -22.04 -17.87 -9.87
CA GLN A 447 -22.89 -18.72 -9.03
C GLN A 447 -24.07 -17.92 -8.45
N THR A 448 -24.99 -17.48 -9.30
CA THR A 448 -26.19 -16.71 -8.90
C THR A 448 -27.12 -17.43 -7.92
N ASP A 449 -27.00 -18.74 -7.73
CA ASP A 449 -27.90 -19.53 -6.86
C ASP A 449 -27.43 -19.64 -5.39
N THR A 450 -26.17 -19.25 -5.06
CA THR A 450 -25.63 -19.42 -3.70
C THR A 450 -25.49 -18.12 -2.91
N TRP A 451 -25.70 -16.95 -3.53
CA TRP A 451 -25.54 -15.63 -2.88
C TRP A 451 -26.87 -14.98 -2.46
N ASN A 452 -28.02 -15.52 -2.93
CA ASN A 452 -29.37 -14.99 -2.65
C ASN A 452 -30.16 -15.87 -1.69
N SER A 453 -29.57 -16.83 -1.04
CA SER A 453 -30.22 -17.72 -0.06
C SER A 453 -29.66 -17.42 1.39
#